data_378e0116cb0b0240e405c2ff13c5146e
#
_entry.id   378e0116cb0b0240e405c2ff13c5146e
#
_cell.length_a   1.000
_cell.length_b   1.000
_cell.length_c   1.000
_cell.angle_alpha   90.00
_cell.angle_beta   90.00
_cell.angle_gamma   90.00
#
_symmetry.space_group_name_H-M   'P 1'
#
loop_
_entity.id
_entity.type
_entity.pdbx_description
1 polymer ?
#
loop_
_entity_poly.entity_id
_entity_poly.type
_entity_poly.pdbx_seq_one_letter_code
_entity_poly.pdbx_strand_id
1 'polypeptide(L)'
;HYLDVRFDLSKVLFICTANQTETIPPALLDRMEVIRLSGYIIEEKLEIARKHLLPKQLKTHGLKKSQFSLPKVVLREIIDGYAREAGVRGLENNLKKLLRKSARKIVEEESDCVKISKHDLPEMLGRKTFAEETRYKKPKIGVITGLAYTSVGGATLFIEASCVEAKNPGFKQTGQLGDVMIESTEIAYTYIRSIGSKDKKIQKFFAENFV
;
A
#
# COMPACT_ATOMS: atom_id res chain seq x y z
N HIS A 1 1.43 41.55 -6.00
CA HIS A 1 1.96 42.89 -6.32
C HIS A 1 1.77 43.31 -7.77
N TYR A 2 0.90 42.60 -8.54
CA TYR A 2 0.74 42.92 -9.97
C TYR A 2 -0.08 44.21 -10.19
N LEU A 3 -1.05 44.50 -9.33
CA LEU A 3 -1.92 45.65 -9.46
C LEU A 3 -1.69 46.74 -8.39
N ASP A 4 -0.91 46.47 -7.39
CA ASP A 4 -0.59 47.32 -6.22
C ASP A 4 -1.84 47.98 -5.59
N VAL A 5 -2.99 47.29 -5.67
CA VAL A 5 -4.27 47.69 -5.06
C VAL A 5 -4.48 46.96 -3.77
N ARG A 6 -4.80 47.69 -2.70
CA ARG A 6 -5.19 47.10 -1.41
C ARG A 6 -6.57 46.50 -1.54
N PHE A 7 -6.69 45.19 -1.25
CA PHE A 7 -7.96 44.48 -1.19
C PHE A 7 -8.18 43.88 0.20
N ASP A 8 -9.36 44.09 0.74
CA ASP A 8 -9.73 43.55 2.05
C ASP A 8 -10.16 42.09 1.93
N LEU A 9 -9.37 41.17 2.50
CA LEU A 9 -9.61 39.75 2.52
C LEU A 9 -10.26 39.25 3.82
N SER A 10 -10.65 40.17 4.72
CA SER A 10 -11.19 39.80 6.04
C SER A 10 -12.47 38.95 6.00
N LYS A 11 -13.21 39.01 4.89
CA LYS A 11 -14.45 38.22 4.66
C LYS A 11 -14.24 37.00 3.75
N VAL A 12 -12.99 36.64 3.43
CA VAL A 12 -12.67 35.50 2.56
C VAL A 12 -12.33 34.30 3.40
N LEU A 13 -13.01 33.18 3.13
CA LEU A 13 -12.64 31.88 3.67
C LEU A 13 -11.62 31.23 2.73
N PHE A 14 -10.44 30.89 3.27
CA PHE A 14 -9.40 30.18 2.54
C PHE A 14 -9.48 28.70 2.86
N ILE A 15 -9.61 27.86 1.83
CA ILE A 15 -9.55 26.41 1.95
C ILE A 15 -8.35 25.93 1.15
N CYS A 16 -7.40 25.30 1.83
CA CYS A 16 -6.19 24.77 1.23
C CYS A 16 -6.19 23.24 1.30
N THR A 17 -5.61 22.58 0.29
CA THR A 17 -5.38 21.15 0.29
C THR A 17 -3.89 20.86 0.19
N ALA A 18 -3.41 19.92 0.99
CA ALA A 18 -2.02 19.51 0.99
C ALA A 18 -1.91 17.98 1.19
N ASN A 19 -0.84 17.39 0.68
CA ASN A 19 -0.53 15.99 0.92
C ASN A 19 0.33 15.77 2.17
N GLN A 20 1.05 16.80 2.59
CA GLN A 20 1.98 16.77 3.71
C GLN A 20 1.88 18.10 4.47
N THR A 21 1.97 18.04 5.78
CA THR A 21 1.94 19.20 6.66
C THR A 21 3.34 19.73 6.99
N GLU A 22 4.36 18.87 6.88
CA GLU A 22 5.74 19.15 7.28
C GLU A 22 6.39 20.28 6.46
N THR A 23 5.91 20.49 5.23
CA THR A 23 6.41 21.55 4.34
C THR A 23 5.71 22.89 4.53
N ILE A 24 4.66 22.94 5.35
CA ILE A 24 3.90 24.16 5.63
C ILE A 24 4.58 24.90 6.79
N PRO A 25 4.88 26.22 6.65
CA PRO A 25 5.47 26.99 7.74
C PRO A 25 4.63 26.90 9.01
N PRO A 26 5.26 26.66 10.19
CA PRO A 26 4.54 26.53 11.47
C PRO A 26 3.61 27.70 11.77
N ALA A 27 4.05 28.92 11.48
CA ALA A 27 3.26 30.13 11.70
C ALA A 27 1.96 30.18 10.87
N LEU A 28 1.86 29.44 9.78
CA LEU A 28 0.63 29.27 9.01
C LEU A 28 -0.22 28.13 9.59
N LEU A 29 0.41 27.01 9.95
CA LEU A 29 -0.31 25.87 10.57
C LEU A 29 -1.01 26.28 11.86
N ASP A 30 -0.40 27.09 12.70
CA ASP A 30 -0.96 27.60 13.96
C ASP A 30 -2.24 28.44 13.77
N ARG A 31 -2.46 28.95 12.56
CA ARG A 31 -3.63 29.76 12.18
C ARG A 31 -4.67 29.01 11.37
N MET A 32 -4.42 27.73 11.08
CA MET A 32 -5.30 26.88 10.27
C MET A 32 -5.96 25.81 11.10
N GLU A 33 -7.22 25.54 10.78
CA GLU A 33 -7.87 24.31 11.23
C GLU A 33 -7.44 23.17 10.31
N VAL A 34 -6.71 22.18 10.85
CA VAL A 34 -6.21 21.05 10.08
C VAL A 34 -7.20 19.90 10.13
N ILE A 35 -7.86 19.61 9.01
CA ILE A 35 -8.76 18.47 8.85
C ILE A 35 -7.98 17.35 8.13
N ARG A 36 -7.69 16.27 8.86
CA ARG A 36 -6.99 15.11 8.30
C ARG A 36 -8.00 14.13 7.69
N LEU A 37 -7.82 13.82 6.41
CA LEU A 37 -8.61 12.82 5.70
C LEU A 37 -7.82 11.51 5.66
N SER A 38 -8.39 10.46 6.23
CA SER A 38 -7.83 9.11 6.14
C SER A 38 -8.05 8.52 4.74
N GLY A 39 -7.25 7.51 4.39
CA GLY A 39 -7.49 6.70 3.19
C GLY A 39 -8.74 5.83 3.32
N TYR A 40 -9.20 5.30 2.18
CA TYR A 40 -10.34 4.41 2.12
C TYR A 40 -9.93 2.96 2.38
N ILE A 41 -10.74 2.24 3.16
CA ILE A 41 -10.63 0.79 3.30
C ILE A 41 -11.17 0.08 2.05
N ILE A 42 -10.89 -1.20 1.92
CA ILE A 42 -11.25 -1.99 0.72
C ILE A 42 -12.76 -1.97 0.46
N GLU A 43 -13.57 -2.08 1.51
CA GLU A 43 -15.02 -2.06 1.47
C GLU A 43 -15.56 -0.74 0.91
N GLU A 44 -15.00 0.37 1.37
CA GLU A 44 -15.34 1.72 0.88
C GLU A 44 -14.94 1.87 -0.59
N LYS A 45 -13.73 1.43 -0.97
CA LYS A 45 -13.27 1.47 -2.37
C LYS A 45 -14.16 0.67 -3.29
N LEU A 46 -14.67 -0.50 -2.84
CA LEU A 46 -15.63 -1.31 -3.59
C LEU A 46 -16.93 -0.54 -3.86
N GLU A 47 -17.46 0.14 -2.85
CA GLU A 47 -18.69 0.92 -2.99
C GLU A 47 -18.48 2.18 -3.84
N ILE A 48 -17.37 2.91 -3.64
CA ILE A 48 -17.00 4.06 -4.47
C ILE A 48 -16.85 3.64 -5.93
N ALA A 49 -16.17 2.52 -6.19
CA ALA A 49 -15.98 2.01 -7.55
C ALA A 49 -17.32 1.69 -8.21
N ARG A 50 -18.21 0.97 -7.52
CA ARG A 50 -19.51 0.56 -8.06
C ARG A 50 -20.47 1.72 -8.27
N LYS A 51 -20.57 2.63 -7.28
CA LYS A 51 -21.56 3.71 -7.29
C LYS A 51 -21.13 4.92 -8.12
N HIS A 52 -19.82 5.19 -8.16
CA HIS A 52 -19.31 6.43 -8.75
C HIS A 52 -18.34 6.19 -9.92
N LEU A 53 -17.27 5.39 -9.73
CA LEU A 53 -16.23 5.28 -10.75
C LEU A 53 -16.71 4.53 -11.99
N LEU A 54 -17.29 3.34 -11.84
CA LEU A 54 -17.75 2.53 -12.97
C LEU A 54 -18.81 3.25 -13.81
N PRO A 55 -19.90 3.83 -13.24
CA PRO A 55 -20.91 4.53 -14.04
C PRO A 55 -20.31 5.72 -14.80
N LYS A 56 -19.44 6.51 -14.13
CA LYS A 56 -18.74 7.63 -14.74
C LYS A 56 -17.88 7.16 -15.91
N GLN A 57 -17.06 6.14 -15.71
CA GLN A 57 -16.12 5.66 -16.71
C GLN A 57 -16.82 4.94 -17.88
N LEU A 58 -17.89 4.19 -17.65
CA LEU A 58 -18.71 3.63 -18.72
C LEU A 58 -19.22 4.72 -19.66
N LYS A 59 -19.81 5.78 -19.09
CA LYS A 59 -20.28 6.93 -19.88
C LYS A 59 -19.14 7.58 -20.68
N THR A 60 -17.98 7.77 -20.05
CA THR A 60 -16.81 8.40 -20.70
C THR A 60 -16.27 7.57 -21.87
N HIS A 61 -16.37 6.25 -21.81
CA HIS A 61 -15.90 5.33 -22.86
C HIS A 61 -17.01 4.89 -23.83
N GLY A 62 -18.19 5.48 -23.76
CA GLY A 62 -19.31 5.18 -24.66
C GLY A 62 -19.92 3.80 -24.50
N LEU A 63 -19.69 3.13 -23.34
CA LEU A 63 -20.21 1.80 -23.07
C LEU A 63 -21.53 1.85 -22.28
N LYS A 64 -22.47 0.99 -22.68
CA LYS A 64 -23.71 0.75 -21.93
C LYS A 64 -23.44 -0.22 -20.77
N LYS A 65 -24.24 -0.15 -19.70
CA LYS A 65 -24.13 -1.09 -18.57
C LYS A 65 -24.32 -2.56 -18.98
N SER A 66 -25.10 -2.82 -20.01
CA SER A 66 -25.32 -4.17 -20.57
C SER A 66 -24.09 -4.74 -21.27
N GLN A 67 -23.19 -3.88 -21.75
CA GLN A 67 -22.02 -4.28 -22.54
C GLN A 67 -20.79 -4.60 -21.69
N PHE A 68 -20.81 -4.30 -20.39
CA PHE A 68 -19.66 -4.51 -19.51
C PHE A 68 -20.09 -5.06 -18.16
N SER A 69 -19.50 -6.19 -17.76
CA SER A 69 -19.77 -6.83 -16.48
C SER A 69 -18.47 -7.02 -15.69
N LEU A 70 -18.42 -6.42 -14.48
CA LEU A 70 -17.31 -6.56 -13.55
C LEU A 70 -17.82 -7.08 -12.19
N PRO A 71 -17.69 -8.39 -11.91
CA PRO A 71 -18.11 -8.97 -10.64
C PRO A 71 -17.38 -8.37 -9.44
N LYS A 72 -18.06 -8.28 -8.28
CA LYS A 72 -17.48 -7.73 -7.04
C LYS A 72 -16.18 -8.43 -6.63
N VAL A 73 -16.09 -9.74 -6.84
CA VAL A 73 -14.91 -10.55 -6.52
C VAL A 73 -13.70 -10.13 -7.39
N VAL A 74 -13.94 -9.83 -8.67
CA VAL A 74 -12.89 -9.36 -9.58
C VAL A 74 -12.48 -7.92 -9.25
N LEU A 75 -13.44 -7.07 -8.93
CA LEU A 75 -13.15 -5.71 -8.49
C LEU A 75 -12.30 -5.69 -7.20
N ARG A 76 -12.60 -6.58 -6.24
CA ARG A 76 -11.77 -6.75 -5.04
C ARG A 76 -10.34 -7.16 -5.41
N GLU A 77 -10.17 -8.08 -6.32
CA GLU A 77 -8.86 -8.52 -6.82
C GLU A 77 -8.06 -7.36 -7.46
N ILE A 78 -8.75 -6.45 -8.16
CA ILE A 78 -8.13 -5.25 -8.73
C ILE A 78 -7.65 -4.32 -7.62
N ILE A 79 -8.45 -4.10 -6.59
CA ILE A 79 -8.09 -3.26 -5.45
C ILE A 79 -6.87 -3.84 -4.74
N ASP A 80 -6.89 -5.14 -4.43
CA ASP A 80 -5.83 -5.81 -3.67
C ASP A 80 -4.54 -5.98 -4.47
N GLY A 81 -4.64 -6.33 -5.75
CA GLY A 81 -3.48 -6.68 -6.56
C GLY A 81 -2.90 -5.54 -7.39
N TYR A 82 -3.68 -4.48 -7.68
CA TYR A 82 -3.28 -3.44 -8.63
C TYR A 82 -3.48 -2.01 -8.12
N ALA A 83 -4.18 -1.80 -7.00
CA ALA A 83 -4.53 -0.47 -6.51
C ALA A 83 -4.45 -0.35 -4.98
N ARG A 84 -3.36 -0.85 -4.37
CA ARG A 84 -3.08 -0.62 -2.94
C ARG A 84 -2.58 0.81 -2.75
N GLU A 85 -3.51 1.72 -2.54
CA GLU A 85 -3.28 3.15 -2.32
C GLU A 85 -4.25 3.67 -1.25
N ALA A 86 -3.98 4.81 -0.64
CA ALA A 86 -4.90 5.43 0.31
C ALA A 86 -6.19 5.92 -0.36
N GLY A 87 -6.08 6.48 -1.56
CA GLY A 87 -7.20 6.98 -2.37
C GLY A 87 -7.78 5.95 -3.33
N VAL A 88 -8.35 6.44 -4.44
CA VAL A 88 -8.98 5.65 -5.49
C VAL A 88 -8.50 6.02 -6.91
N ARG A 89 -7.41 6.80 -7.02
CA ARG A 89 -6.92 7.29 -8.32
C ARG A 89 -6.31 6.17 -9.18
N GLY A 90 -5.51 5.31 -8.57
CA GLY A 90 -4.94 4.13 -9.23
C GLY A 90 -6.03 3.13 -9.61
N LEU A 91 -7.03 2.93 -8.73
CA LEU A 91 -8.21 2.14 -9.02
C LEU A 91 -8.98 2.69 -10.23
N GLU A 92 -9.25 4.00 -10.26
CA GLU A 92 -9.91 4.65 -11.42
C GLU A 92 -9.11 4.44 -12.71
N ASN A 93 -7.79 4.57 -12.65
CA ASN A 93 -6.92 4.36 -13.82
C ASN A 93 -6.93 2.90 -14.32
N ASN A 94 -6.97 1.94 -13.42
CA ASN A 94 -7.11 0.52 -13.78
C ASN A 94 -8.48 0.23 -14.40
N LEU A 95 -9.56 0.81 -13.87
CA LEU A 95 -10.89 0.71 -14.47
C LEU A 95 -10.93 1.35 -15.87
N LYS A 96 -10.30 2.50 -16.08
CA LYS A 96 -10.15 3.11 -17.42
C LYS A 96 -9.44 2.18 -18.40
N LYS A 97 -8.35 1.50 -17.97
CA LYS A 97 -7.63 0.54 -18.81
C LYS A 97 -8.53 -0.63 -19.21
N LEU A 98 -9.27 -1.21 -18.26
CA LEU A 98 -10.21 -2.29 -18.52
C LEU A 98 -11.29 -1.89 -19.51
N LEU A 99 -11.91 -0.75 -19.29
CA LEU A 99 -13.00 -0.27 -20.14
C LEU A 99 -12.54 0.05 -21.56
N ARG A 100 -11.36 0.65 -21.74
CA ARG A 100 -10.79 0.87 -23.08
C ARG A 100 -10.55 -0.42 -23.84
N LYS A 101 -9.92 -1.42 -23.17
CA LYS A 101 -9.70 -2.73 -23.80
C LYS A 101 -11.00 -3.47 -24.09
N SER A 102 -11.99 -3.33 -23.20
CA SER A 102 -13.32 -3.91 -23.42
C SER A 102 -14.06 -3.24 -24.57
N ALA A 103 -14.01 -1.92 -24.66
CA ALA A 103 -14.59 -1.18 -25.79
C ALA A 103 -13.96 -1.61 -27.12
N ARG A 104 -12.64 -1.78 -27.13
CA ARG A 104 -11.92 -2.30 -28.31
C ARG A 104 -12.39 -3.70 -28.70
N LYS A 105 -12.49 -4.63 -27.74
CA LYS A 105 -12.97 -6.00 -27.98
C LYS A 105 -14.41 -6.01 -28.55
N ILE A 106 -15.30 -5.17 -28.03
CA ILE A 106 -16.67 -5.06 -28.54
C ILE A 106 -16.71 -4.62 -29.99
N VAL A 107 -15.84 -3.68 -30.38
CA VAL A 107 -15.80 -3.16 -31.76
C VAL A 107 -15.11 -4.14 -32.71
N GLU A 108 -14.00 -4.76 -32.32
CA GLU A 108 -13.19 -5.64 -33.18
C GLU A 108 -13.77 -7.07 -33.28
N GLU A 109 -14.33 -7.57 -32.21
CA GLU A 109 -14.83 -8.95 -32.12
C GLU A 109 -16.36 -9.04 -32.30
N GLU A 110 -17.02 -7.92 -32.60
CA GLU A 110 -18.49 -7.79 -32.74
C GLU A 110 -19.27 -8.41 -31.57
N SER A 111 -18.68 -8.38 -30.38
CA SER A 111 -19.30 -8.95 -29.19
C SER A 111 -20.22 -7.97 -28.50
N ASP A 112 -21.42 -8.42 -28.10
CA ASP A 112 -22.40 -7.55 -27.44
C ASP A 112 -22.04 -7.20 -26.00
N CYS A 113 -21.22 -8.01 -25.32
CA CYS A 113 -20.89 -7.83 -23.91
C CYS A 113 -19.53 -8.44 -23.56
N VAL A 114 -18.75 -7.73 -22.76
CA VAL A 114 -17.49 -8.22 -22.18
C VAL A 114 -17.67 -8.43 -20.67
N LYS A 115 -17.51 -9.67 -20.23
CA LYS A 115 -17.51 -10.06 -18.82
C LYS A 115 -16.07 -10.30 -18.37
N ILE A 116 -15.60 -9.49 -17.41
CA ILE A 116 -14.25 -9.60 -16.87
C ILE A 116 -14.19 -10.69 -15.80
N SER A 117 -13.25 -11.61 -15.95
CA SER A 117 -12.89 -12.63 -14.97
C SER A 117 -11.53 -12.32 -14.30
N LYS A 118 -11.16 -13.08 -13.27
CA LYS A 118 -9.82 -12.95 -12.63
C LYS A 118 -8.68 -13.33 -13.60
N HIS A 119 -8.94 -14.25 -14.52
CA HIS A 119 -7.96 -14.73 -15.49
C HIS A 119 -7.62 -13.68 -16.54
N ASP A 120 -8.53 -12.75 -16.82
CA ASP A 120 -8.31 -11.69 -17.81
C ASP A 120 -7.46 -10.54 -17.27
N LEU A 121 -7.35 -10.41 -15.94
CA LEU A 121 -6.64 -9.29 -15.30
C LEU A 121 -5.17 -9.18 -15.70
N PRO A 122 -4.36 -10.27 -15.74
CA PRO A 122 -2.96 -10.17 -16.16
C PRO A 122 -2.78 -9.70 -17.60
N GLU A 123 -3.66 -10.11 -18.51
CA GLU A 123 -3.64 -9.65 -19.90
C GLU A 123 -4.06 -8.19 -20.02
N MET A 124 -5.11 -7.81 -19.27
CA MET A 124 -5.69 -6.47 -19.36
C MET A 124 -4.92 -5.40 -18.58
N LEU A 125 -4.41 -5.73 -17.40
CA LEU A 125 -3.74 -4.79 -16.49
C LEU A 125 -2.24 -4.99 -16.39
N GLY A 126 -1.73 -6.15 -16.82
CA GLY A 126 -0.35 -6.56 -16.62
C GLY A 126 -0.18 -7.41 -15.36
N ARG A 127 1.07 -7.66 -14.97
CA ARG A 127 1.37 -8.38 -13.72
C ARG A 127 0.83 -7.61 -12.53
N LYS A 128 0.37 -8.34 -11.50
CA LYS A 128 0.00 -7.72 -10.22
C LYS A 128 1.15 -6.89 -9.70
N THR A 129 0.88 -5.64 -9.40
CA THR A 129 1.86 -4.72 -8.81
C THR A 129 2.12 -5.09 -7.34
N PHE A 130 1.09 -5.58 -6.68
CA PHE A 130 1.14 -6.03 -5.29
C PHE A 130 0.86 -7.52 -5.27
N ALA A 131 1.93 -8.32 -5.20
CA ALA A 131 1.79 -9.75 -4.96
C ALA A 131 1.28 -9.98 -3.54
N GLU A 132 0.47 -11.01 -3.33
CA GLU A 132 0.28 -11.52 -1.99
C GLU A 132 1.65 -11.95 -1.47
N GLU A 133 2.09 -11.38 -0.35
CA GLU A 133 3.26 -11.89 0.34
C GLU A 133 3.00 -13.38 0.62
N THR A 134 3.89 -14.22 0.11
CA THR A 134 3.75 -15.66 0.24
C THR A 134 3.88 -16.00 1.72
N ARG A 135 2.75 -16.13 2.40
CA ARG A 135 2.74 -16.54 3.81
C ARG A 135 3.39 -17.92 3.89
N TYR A 136 4.31 -18.07 4.80
CA TYR A 136 4.81 -19.39 5.12
C TYR A 136 3.65 -20.27 5.57
N LYS A 137 3.34 -21.30 4.80
CA LYS A 137 2.22 -22.23 5.08
C LYS A 137 2.46 -23.06 6.34
N LYS A 138 3.71 -23.18 6.75
CA LYS A 138 4.13 -23.91 7.97
C LYS A 138 5.09 -23.03 8.78
N PRO A 139 5.07 -23.15 10.11
CA PRO A 139 6.07 -22.49 10.94
C PRO A 139 7.49 -22.84 10.48
N LYS A 140 8.36 -21.86 10.40
CA LYS A 140 9.78 -22.01 10.03
C LYS A 140 10.63 -21.42 11.15
N ILE A 141 11.63 -22.17 11.59
CA ILE A 141 12.58 -21.70 12.60
C ILE A 141 13.31 -20.47 12.05
N GLY A 142 13.47 -19.47 12.88
CA GLY A 142 14.10 -18.21 12.49
C GLY A 142 13.20 -17.26 11.71
N VAL A 143 11.90 -17.53 11.60
CA VAL A 143 10.94 -16.66 10.91
C VAL A 143 9.80 -16.27 11.84
N ILE A 144 9.57 -14.97 11.97
CA ILE A 144 8.43 -14.43 12.72
C ILE A 144 7.65 -13.43 11.87
N THR A 145 6.33 -13.39 12.05
CA THR A 145 5.49 -12.40 11.40
C THR A 145 5.49 -11.12 12.22
N GLY A 146 5.98 -10.05 11.62
CA GLY A 146 5.86 -8.70 12.14
C GLY A 146 4.59 -8.01 11.60
N LEU A 147 4.10 -7.03 12.35
CA LEU A 147 3.00 -6.16 11.95
C LEU A 147 3.55 -4.77 11.64
N ALA A 148 3.16 -4.23 10.51
CA ALA A 148 3.50 -2.88 10.09
C ALA A 148 2.23 -2.07 9.83
N TYR A 149 2.28 -0.78 10.11
CA TYR A 149 1.23 0.15 9.73
C TYR A 149 1.74 1.00 8.56
N THR A 150 0.94 1.06 7.51
CA THR A 150 1.25 1.82 6.31
C THR A 150 0.16 2.84 6.00
N SER A 151 0.42 3.77 5.10
CA SER A 151 -0.58 4.75 4.63
C SER A 151 -1.83 4.11 4.00
N VAL A 152 -1.76 2.82 3.65
CA VAL A 152 -2.87 2.05 3.06
C VAL A 152 -3.48 1.04 4.04
N GLY A 153 -3.10 1.09 5.31
CA GLY A 153 -3.58 0.20 6.38
C GLY A 153 -2.51 -0.71 6.96
N GLY A 154 -2.93 -1.68 7.77
CA GLY A 154 -2.04 -2.68 8.35
C GLY A 154 -1.46 -3.62 7.29
N ALA A 155 -0.19 -3.97 7.44
CA ALA A 155 0.51 -4.96 6.64
C ALA A 155 1.24 -5.96 7.53
N THR A 156 1.45 -7.16 7.03
CA THR A 156 2.32 -8.14 7.66
C THR A 156 3.64 -8.20 6.89
N LEU A 157 4.73 -8.41 7.61
CA LEU A 157 6.04 -8.65 7.02
C LEU A 157 6.69 -9.82 7.74
N PHE A 158 7.62 -10.51 7.09
CA PHE A 158 8.38 -11.57 7.72
C PHE A 158 9.74 -11.03 8.15
N ILE A 159 10.06 -11.26 9.41
CA ILE A 159 11.38 -11.01 9.97
C ILE A 159 12.07 -12.36 9.99
N GLU A 160 13.16 -12.49 9.25
CA GLU A 160 13.91 -13.73 9.13
C GLU A 160 15.27 -13.56 9.82
N ALA A 161 15.60 -14.48 10.69
CA ALA A 161 16.91 -14.56 11.32
C ALA A 161 17.60 -15.86 10.88
N SER A 162 18.83 -15.73 10.45
CA SER A 162 19.70 -16.85 10.12
C SER A 162 21.00 -16.75 10.89
N CYS A 163 21.60 -17.88 11.19
CA CYS A 163 22.89 -17.93 11.87
C CYS A 163 23.86 -18.81 11.09
N VAL A 164 25.12 -18.44 11.12
CA VAL A 164 26.23 -19.20 10.55
C VAL A 164 27.37 -19.25 11.55
N GLU A 165 28.06 -20.38 11.64
CA GLU A 165 29.29 -20.49 12.43
C GLU A 165 30.33 -19.51 11.88
N ALA A 166 30.93 -18.73 12.77
CA ALA A 166 31.90 -17.72 12.39
C ALA A 166 33.03 -17.60 13.41
N LYS A 167 34.25 -17.43 12.93
CA LYS A 167 35.42 -17.13 13.78
C LYS A 167 35.25 -15.82 14.56
N ASN A 168 34.59 -14.85 13.93
CA ASN A 168 34.24 -13.57 14.55
C ASN A 168 32.72 -13.52 14.69
N PRO A 169 32.17 -13.86 15.86
CA PRO A 169 30.73 -13.77 16.11
C PRO A 169 30.25 -12.35 16.06
N GLY A 170 29.02 -12.13 15.64
CA GLY A 170 28.48 -10.79 15.49
C GLY A 170 27.01 -10.81 15.11
N PHE A 171 26.52 -9.64 14.75
CA PHE A 171 25.15 -9.39 14.32
C PHE A 171 25.12 -8.39 13.18
N LYS A 172 24.29 -8.65 12.18
CA LYS A 172 24.08 -7.73 11.08
C LYS A 172 22.64 -7.78 10.60
N GLN A 173 22.01 -6.64 10.56
CA GLN A 173 20.66 -6.49 10.00
C GLN A 173 20.72 -5.97 8.55
N THR A 174 19.74 -6.39 7.74
CA THR A 174 19.55 -5.97 6.36
C THR A 174 18.06 -5.73 6.08
N GLY A 175 17.70 -5.08 4.96
CA GLY A 175 16.31 -4.89 4.57
C GLY A 175 15.90 -3.42 4.42
N GLN A 176 16.85 -2.50 4.21
CA GLN A 176 16.58 -1.06 4.10
C GLN A 176 15.80 -0.51 5.31
N LEU A 177 16.22 -0.94 6.50
CA LEU A 177 15.59 -0.55 7.76
C LEU A 177 15.84 0.94 8.03
N GLY A 178 14.81 1.64 8.54
CA GLY A 178 14.99 2.97 9.11
C GLY A 178 15.66 2.90 10.49
N ASP A 179 16.18 4.03 10.97
CA ASP A 179 16.99 4.12 12.20
C ASP A 179 16.32 3.49 13.42
N VAL A 180 15.01 3.70 13.59
CA VAL A 180 14.23 3.12 14.69
C VAL A 180 14.22 1.58 14.65
N MET A 181 14.12 0.99 13.46
CA MET A 181 14.15 -0.46 13.32
C MET A 181 15.53 -1.03 13.53
N ILE A 182 16.57 -0.33 13.11
CA ILE A 182 17.97 -0.70 13.37
C ILE A 182 18.19 -0.76 14.87
N GLU A 183 17.88 0.31 15.59
CA GLU A 183 17.98 0.36 17.05
C GLU A 183 17.16 -0.74 17.73
N SER A 184 15.92 -0.98 17.28
CA SER A 184 15.06 -2.03 17.82
C SER A 184 15.66 -3.42 17.68
N THR A 185 16.29 -3.73 16.55
CA THR A 185 16.94 -5.03 16.34
C THR A 185 18.20 -5.20 17.19
N GLU A 186 18.98 -4.14 17.42
CA GLU A 186 20.13 -4.14 18.29
C GLU A 186 19.74 -4.35 19.75
N ILE A 187 18.69 -3.67 20.20
CA ILE A 187 18.11 -3.86 21.53
C ILE A 187 17.64 -5.30 21.70
N ALA A 188 16.88 -5.85 20.72
CA ALA A 188 16.40 -7.22 20.78
C ALA A 188 17.54 -8.24 20.85
N TYR A 189 18.57 -8.08 20.03
CA TYR A 189 19.76 -8.93 20.04
C TYR A 189 20.47 -8.88 21.40
N THR A 190 20.70 -7.70 21.93
CA THR A 190 21.34 -7.48 23.24
C THR A 190 20.51 -8.08 24.38
N TYR A 191 19.18 -7.90 24.32
CA TYR A 191 18.26 -8.44 25.31
C TYR A 191 18.31 -9.97 25.35
N ILE A 192 18.25 -10.64 24.20
CA ILE A 192 18.32 -12.11 24.14
C ILE A 192 19.64 -12.61 24.67
N ARG A 193 20.75 -11.97 24.38
CA ARG A 193 22.06 -12.30 24.96
C ARG A 193 22.08 -12.13 26.47
N SER A 194 21.46 -11.09 27.00
CA SER A 194 21.36 -10.81 28.43
C SER A 194 20.57 -11.91 29.16
N ILE A 195 19.37 -12.26 28.73
CA ILE A 195 18.56 -13.32 29.36
C ILE A 195 19.19 -14.68 29.18
N GLY A 196 19.85 -14.91 28.04
CA GLY A 196 20.58 -16.16 27.76
C GLY A 196 21.91 -16.30 28.50
N SER A 197 22.37 -15.25 29.21
CA SER A 197 23.66 -15.24 29.91
C SER A 197 23.77 -16.29 31.03
N LYS A 198 22.65 -16.82 31.55
CA LYS A 198 22.60 -17.86 32.54
C LYS A 198 22.60 -19.27 31.94
N ASP A 199 22.38 -19.41 30.63
CA ASP A 199 22.39 -20.70 29.92
C ASP A 199 23.68 -20.85 29.11
N LYS A 200 24.50 -21.85 29.51
CA LYS A 200 25.77 -22.13 28.83
C LYS A 200 25.62 -22.48 27.35
N LYS A 201 24.50 -23.07 26.94
CA LYS A 201 24.23 -23.38 25.51
C LYS A 201 24.00 -22.11 24.71
N ILE A 202 23.21 -21.16 25.25
CA ILE A 202 22.94 -19.88 24.60
C ILE A 202 24.20 -19.02 24.55
N GLN A 203 25.00 -19.01 25.64
CA GLN A 203 26.30 -18.31 25.64
C GLN A 203 27.22 -18.86 24.54
N LYS A 204 27.36 -20.20 24.46
CA LYS A 204 28.15 -20.85 23.42
C LYS A 204 27.65 -20.51 22.02
N PHE A 205 26.33 -20.56 21.82
CA PHE A 205 25.73 -20.18 20.52
C PHE A 205 26.15 -18.81 20.07
N PHE A 206 26.03 -17.78 20.91
CA PHE A 206 26.41 -16.41 20.55
C PHE A 206 27.94 -16.16 20.50
N ALA A 207 28.74 -17.06 21.07
CA ALA A 207 30.19 -17.01 20.98
C ALA A 207 30.74 -17.62 19.69
N GLU A 208 29.98 -18.49 19.04
CA GLU A 208 30.42 -19.27 17.89
C GLU A 208 29.68 -18.89 16.59
N ASN A 209 28.64 -18.07 16.66
CA ASN A 209 27.79 -17.77 15.53
C ASN A 209 27.70 -16.25 15.21
N PHE A 210 27.55 -16.01 13.94
CA PHE A 210 27.13 -14.71 13.39
C PHE A 210 25.66 -14.78 13.00
N VAL A 211 24.85 -13.78 13.42
CA VAL A 211 23.40 -13.75 13.22
C VAL A 211 23.04 -12.64 12.23
#